data_fb8e0051d4343f075dde5980d4e70bd3
#
_entry.id   fb8e0051d4343f075dde5980d4e70bd3
#
_cell.length_a   1.000
_cell.length_b   1.000
_cell.length_c   1.000
_cell.angle_alpha   90.00
_cell.angle_beta   90.00
_cell.angle_gamma   90.00
#
_symmetry.space_group_name_H-M   'P 1'
#
loop_
_entity.id
_entity.type
_entity.pdbx_description
1 polymer ?
#
loop_
_entity_poly.entity_id
_entity_poly.type
_entity_poly.pdbx_seq_one_letter_code
_entity_poly.pdbx_strand_id
1 'polypeptide(L)'
;ANVHWYDSGVLRIIHRGVKSSIFPCLIFMGVGAMTDFGPLLANPISLLLGAAAQLGIYIAFIFANAITVGGEHLFTAAQAASIGIIGGADGPTAIFVTNKLAPELLSAIAVAAYSYMALIPLIQPPIMKALTTKKERVIKMGQLRKVSKAEKVIFPIVVSCVVIMLIPDTASLIGCLMLGNLFREAGCVERL
;
A
#
# COMPACT_ATOMS: atom_id res chain seq x y z
N ALA A 1 24.61 28.21 -12.31
CA ALA A 1 24.17 26.82 -12.08
C ALA A 1 23.42 26.80 -10.75
N ASN A 2 22.09 26.64 -10.77
CA ASN A 2 21.31 26.49 -9.53
C ASN A 2 21.60 25.10 -8.97
N VAL A 3 22.51 25.03 -8.01
CA VAL A 3 22.74 23.81 -7.23
C VAL A 3 21.55 23.69 -6.28
N HIS A 4 20.67 22.75 -6.57
CA HIS A 4 19.55 22.47 -5.69
C HIS A 4 20.09 21.85 -4.38
N TRP A 5 19.51 22.25 -3.23
CA TRP A 5 19.91 21.81 -1.89
C TRP A 5 19.97 20.26 -1.75
N TYR A 6 19.20 19.52 -2.54
CA TYR A 6 19.20 18.05 -2.58
C TYR A 6 20.32 17.45 -3.46
N ASP A 7 21.13 18.27 -4.13
CA ASP A 7 22.26 17.80 -4.94
C ASP A 7 23.55 17.61 -4.12
N SER A 8 23.54 17.99 -2.85
CA SER A 8 24.71 17.92 -1.97
C SER A 8 24.57 16.86 -0.87
N GLY A 9 25.51 15.91 -0.81
CA GLY A 9 25.71 15.03 0.35
C GLY A 9 24.61 13.98 0.61
N VAL A 10 24.28 13.79 1.89
CA VAL A 10 23.37 12.75 2.40
C VAL A 10 21.95 12.90 1.82
N LEU A 11 21.45 14.12 1.70
CA LEU A 11 20.12 14.38 1.14
C LEU A 11 19.98 13.90 -0.31
N ARG A 12 21.05 13.98 -1.09
CA ARG A 12 21.07 13.44 -2.46
C ARG A 12 20.95 11.92 -2.47
N ILE A 13 21.61 11.24 -1.54
CA ILE A 13 21.54 9.77 -1.41
C ILE A 13 20.10 9.36 -1.05
N ILE A 14 19.51 10.02 -0.06
CA ILE A 14 18.12 9.78 0.36
C ILE A 14 17.15 10.03 -0.81
N HIS A 15 17.27 11.16 -1.49
CA HIS A 15 16.44 11.48 -2.64
C HIS A 15 16.56 10.44 -3.78
N ARG A 16 17.79 9.97 -4.05
CA ARG A 16 18.02 8.90 -5.04
C ARG A 16 17.35 7.60 -4.60
N GLY A 17 17.38 7.25 -3.31
CA GLY A 17 16.72 6.07 -2.78
C GLY A 17 15.18 6.12 -2.93
N VAL A 18 14.56 7.30 -2.80
CA VAL A 18 13.14 7.50 -3.09
C VAL A 18 12.87 7.35 -4.59
N LYS A 19 13.67 8.05 -5.42
CA LYS A 19 13.50 8.06 -6.88
C LYS A 19 13.73 6.69 -7.54
N SER A 20 14.64 5.89 -7.00
CA SER A 20 14.91 4.52 -7.48
C SER A 20 13.94 3.48 -6.93
N SER A 21 12.93 3.90 -6.15
CA SER A 21 11.94 3.03 -5.49
C SER A 21 12.54 2.03 -4.48
N ILE A 22 13.80 2.21 -4.05
CA ILE A 22 14.44 1.34 -3.06
C ILE A 22 13.71 1.42 -1.72
N PHE A 23 13.42 2.63 -1.23
CA PHE A 23 12.75 2.80 0.05
C PHE A 23 11.34 2.24 0.09
N PRO A 24 10.45 2.47 -0.90
CA PRO A 24 9.17 1.79 -0.96
C PRO A 24 9.31 0.26 -0.89
N CYS A 25 10.24 -0.33 -1.63
CA CYS A 25 10.46 -1.78 -1.61
C CYS A 25 10.93 -2.29 -0.24
N LEU A 26 11.84 -1.56 0.43
CA LEU A 26 12.30 -1.91 1.79
C LEU A 26 11.18 -1.80 2.82
N ILE A 27 10.33 -0.76 2.72
CA ILE A 27 9.15 -0.62 3.58
C ILE A 27 8.20 -1.80 3.36
N PHE A 28 7.93 -2.18 2.12
CA PHE A 28 7.10 -3.36 1.81
C PHE A 28 7.68 -4.66 2.35
N MET A 29 9.00 -4.83 2.33
CA MET A 29 9.66 -5.98 2.94
C MET A 29 9.43 -5.99 4.47
N GLY A 30 9.56 -4.85 5.13
CA GLY A 30 9.25 -4.70 6.56
C GLY A 30 7.77 -4.99 6.87
N VAL A 31 6.86 -4.44 6.07
CA VAL A 31 5.42 -4.71 6.19
C VAL A 31 5.12 -6.19 6.01
N GLY A 32 5.73 -6.86 5.02
CA GLY A 32 5.61 -8.29 4.80
C GLY A 32 6.08 -9.11 6.00
N ALA A 33 7.21 -8.73 6.62
CA ALA A 33 7.73 -9.37 7.82
C ALA A 33 6.80 -9.20 9.04
N MET A 34 6.02 -8.12 9.09
CA MET A 34 5.05 -7.86 10.17
C MET A 34 3.68 -8.48 9.90
N THR A 35 3.35 -8.80 8.65
CA THR A 35 2.02 -9.26 8.24
C THR A 35 1.82 -10.75 8.52
N ASP A 36 0.71 -11.10 9.17
CA ASP A 36 0.26 -12.50 9.30
C ASP A 36 -0.86 -12.79 8.31
N PHE A 37 -0.57 -13.59 7.30
CA PHE A 37 -1.57 -14.06 6.33
C PHE A 37 -2.40 -15.25 6.82
N GLY A 38 -2.14 -15.77 8.03
CA GLY A 38 -2.90 -16.87 8.60
C GLY A 38 -4.43 -16.65 8.59
N PRO A 39 -4.94 -15.50 9.09
CA PRO A 39 -6.37 -15.21 9.04
C PRO A 39 -6.95 -15.16 7.63
N LEU A 40 -6.19 -14.63 6.66
CA LEU A 40 -6.59 -14.59 5.25
C LEU A 40 -6.70 -16.00 4.66
N LEU A 41 -5.72 -16.85 4.93
CA LEU A 41 -5.70 -18.25 4.49
C LEU A 41 -6.80 -19.08 5.15
N ALA A 42 -7.13 -18.77 6.40
CA ALA A 42 -8.23 -19.42 7.12
C ALA A 42 -9.60 -19.03 6.56
N ASN A 43 -9.75 -17.78 6.08
CA ASN A 43 -10.99 -17.26 5.52
C ASN A 43 -10.73 -16.47 4.24
N PRO A 44 -10.65 -17.12 3.06
CA PRO A 44 -10.38 -16.45 1.79
C PRO A 44 -11.41 -15.39 1.40
N ILE A 45 -12.64 -15.45 1.94
CA ILE A 45 -13.69 -14.43 1.69
C ILE A 45 -13.23 -13.05 2.17
N SER A 46 -12.30 -12.98 3.13
CA SER A 46 -11.72 -11.70 3.57
C SER A 46 -10.96 -10.95 2.47
N LEU A 47 -10.58 -11.59 1.36
CA LEU A 47 -10.06 -10.93 0.15
C LEU A 47 -11.06 -9.92 -0.44
N LEU A 48 -12.37 -10.14 -0.26
CA LEU A 48 -13.39 -9.18 -0.69
C LEU A 48 -13.29 -7.84 0.04
N LEU A 49 -12.75 -7.81 1.26
CA LEU A 49 -12.47 -6.57 1.98
C LEU A 49 -11.40 -5.74 1.26
N GLY A 50 -10.38 -6.40 0.71
CA GLY A 50 -9.38 -5.75 -0.16
C GLY A 50 -10.01 -5.18 -1.42
N ALA A 51 -10.91 -5.93 -2.08
CA ALA A 51 -11.66 -5.46 -3.23
C ALA A 51 -12.52 -4.22 -2.87
N ALA A 52 -13.17 -4.21 -1.70
CA ALA A 52 -13.91 -3.05 -1.22
C ALA A 52 -13.01 -1.82 -0.99
N ALA A 53 -11.79 -2.00 -0.50
CA ALA A 53 -10.82 -0.93 -0.35
C ALA A 53 -10.43 -0.29 -1.69
N GLN A 54 -10.41 -1.05 -2.79
CA GLN A 54 -10.15 -0.51 -4.13
C GLN A 54 -11.20 0.51 -4.60
N LEU A 55 -12.43 0.47 -4.07
CA LEU A 55 -13.45 1.49 -4.38
C LEU A 55 -12.96 2.90 -4.02
N GLY A 56 -12.19 3.06 -2.95
CA GLY A 56 -11.59 4.34 -2.57
C GLY A 56 -10.66 4.88 -3.66
N ILE A 57 -9.84 4.02 -4.26
CA ILE A 57 -8.94 4.38 -5.36
C ILE A 57 -9.74 4.83 -6.59
N TYR A 58 -10.74 4.04 -7.00
CA TYR A 58 -11.56 4.37 -8.17
C TYR A 58 -12.35 5.67 -7.99
N ILE A 59 -12.94 5.86 -6.81
CA ILE A 59 -13.68 7.09 -6.51
C ILE A 59 -12.74 8.30 -6.57
N ALA A 60 -11.59 8.24 -5.90
CA ALA A 60 -10.62 9.32 -5.91
C ALA A 60 -10.08 9.61 -7.33
N PHE A 61 -9.82 8.57 -8.13
CA PHE A 61 -9.40 8.69 -9.52
C PHE A 61 -10.48 9.40 -10.37
N ILE A 62 -11.74 8.94 -10.27
CA ILE A 62 -12.86 9.53 -11.04
C ILE A 62 -13.03 11.00 -10.68
N PHE A 63 -13.01 11.34 -9.39
CA PHE A 63 -13.12 12.73 -8.96
C PHE A 63 -11.95 13.57 -9.46
N ALA A 64 -10.71 13.10 -9.32
CA ALA A 64 -9.55 13.82 -9.82
C ALA A 64 -9.61 14.06 -11.34
N ASN A 65 -10.03 13.03 -12.09
CA ASN A 65 -10.16 13.13 -13.54
C ASN A 65 -11.35 13.99 -13.99
N ALA A 66 -12.39 14.14 -13.17
CA ALA A 66 -13.58 14.93 -13.47
C ALA A 66 -13.38 16.42 -13.20
N ILE A 67 -12.33 16.82 -12.46
CA ILE A 67 -12.08 18.25 -12.20
C ILE A 67 -11.62 18.93 -13.47
N THR A 68 -12.42 19.90 -13.91
CA THR A 68 -12.13 20.74 -15.08
C THR A 68 -12.05 22.20 -14.67
N VAL A 69 -11.10 22.93 -15.24
CA VAL A 69 -10.92 24.37 -15.06
C VAL A 69 -10.81 25.01 -16.44
N GLY A 70 -11.70 25.95 -16.73
CA GLY A 70 -11.70 26.62 -18.04
C GLY A 70 -12.07 25.72 -19.23
N GLY A 71 -12.71 24.55 -18.98
CA GLY A 71 -13.10 23.58 -20.02
C GLY A 71 -12.05 22.50 -20.31
N GLU A 72 -10.89 22.55 -19.66
CA GLU A 72 -9.85 21.53 -19.75
C GLU A 72 -9.72 20.74 -18.44
N HIS A 73 -9.31 19.46 -18.53
CA HIS A 73 -9.02 18.66 -17.35
C HIS A 73 -7.84 19.25 -16.57
N LEU A 74 -8.03 19.48 -15.27
CA LEU A 74 -7.00 20.02 -14.40
C LEU A 74 -5.81 19.05 -14.25
N PHE A 75 -6.09 17.75 -14.24
CA PHE A 75 -5.09 16.71 -14.12
C PHE A 75 -5.09 15.80 -15.34
N THR A 76 -3.92 15.40 -15.78
CA THR A 76 -3.79 14.33 -16.77
C THR A 76 -4.23 12.99 -16.17
N ALA A 77 -4.54 11.99 -16.99
CA ALA A 77 -4.93 10.66 -16.51
C ALA A 77 -3.86 10.03 -15.60
N ALA A 78 -2.57 10.26 -15.88
CA ALA A 78 -1.47 9.78 -15.05
C ALA A 78 -1.41 10.49 -13.69
N GLN A 79 -1.66 11.79 -13.66
CA GLN A 79 -1.74 12.57 -12.41
C GLN A 79 -2.97 12.18 -11.60
N ALA A 80 -4.13 12.01 -12.26
CA ALA A 80 -5.35 11.54 -11.62
C ALA A 80 -5.19 10.13 -11.03
N ALA A 81 -4.47 9.22 -11.70
CA ALA A 81 -4.14 7.91 -11.18
C ALA A 81 -3.23 7.99 -9.95
N SER A 82 -2.23 8.88 -9.96
CA SER A 82 -1.35 9.14 -8.83
C SER A 82 -2.08 9.74 -7.62
N ILE A 83 -3.10 10.55 -7.85
CA ILE A 83 -3.99 11.06 -6.80
C ILE A 83 -4.90 9.94 -6.31
N GLY A 84 -5.47 9.16 -7.22
CA GLY A 84 -6.40 8.08 -6.92
C GLY A 84 -5.82 7.02 -6.00
N ILE A 85 -4.54 6.66 -6.19
CA ILE A 85 -3.89 5.61 -5.39
C ILE A 85 -3.84 5.92 -3.89
N ILE A 86 -3.91 7.20 -3.50
CA ILE A 86 -4.00 7.60 -2.08
C ILE A 86 -5.23 6.99 -1.42
N GLY A 87 -6.34 6.83 -2.15
CA GLY A 87 -7.57 6.22 -1.66
C GLY A 87 -7.44 4.74 -1.24
N GLY A 88 -6.35 4.07 -1.64
CA GLY A 88 -6.04 2.70 -1.21
C GLY A 88 -5.45 2.59 0.19
N ALA A 89 -5.16 3.74 0.84
CA ALA A 89 -4.59 3.82 2.18
C ALA A 89 -3.23 3.10 2.33
N ASP A 90 -2.40 3.16 1.28
CA ASP A 90 -1.07 2.55 1.23
C ASP A 90 -0.03 3.59 0.76
N GLY A 91 0.69 4.17 1.71
CA GLY A 91 1.69 5.22 1.46
C GLY A 91 2.83 4.80 0.54
N PRO A 92 3.50 3.67 0.79
CA PRO A 92 4.57 3.17 -0.07
C PRO A 92 4.13 2.92 -1.51
N THR A 93 2.96 2.34 -1.73
CA THR A 93 2.39 2.15 -3.08
C THR A 93 2.10 3.49 -3.75
N ALA A 94 1.57 4.47 -3.01
CA ALA A 94 1.31 5.80 -3.55
C ALA A 94 2.62 6.45 -4.07
N ILE A 95 3.71 6.35 -3.32
CA ILE A 95 5.03 6.85 -3.75
C ILE A 95 5.53 6.08 -4.98
N PHE A 96 5.43 4.76 -4.97
CA PHE A 96 5.92 3.92 -6.06
C PHE A 96 5.18 4.23 -7.38
N VAL A 97 3.85 4.28 -7.34
CA VAL A 97 3.01 4.56 -8.50
C VAL A 97 3.24 5.99 -9.01
N THR A 98 3.25 6.98 -8.10
CA THR A 98 3.48 8.38 -8.48
C THR A 98 4.85 8.59 -9.10
N ASN A 99 5.88 7.95 -8.57
CA ASN A 99 7.24 8.03 -9.14
C ASN A 99 7.31 7.51 -10.57
N LYS A 100 6.45 6.56 -10.95
CA LYS A 100 6.35 6.03 -12.31
C LYS A 100 5.45 6.85 -13.23
N LEU A 101 4.30 7.31 -12.73
CA LEU A 101 3.25 7.93 -13.55
C LEU A 101 3.30 9.46 -13.62
N ALA A 102 3.61 10.11 -12.49
CA ALA A 102 3.61 11.56 -12.35
C ALA A 102 4.67 12.03 -11.34
N PRO A 103 5.98 11.91 -11.68
CA PRO A 103 7.08 12.23 -10.75
C PRO A 103 7.04 13.67 -10.22
N GLU A 104 6.43 14.60 -10.96
CA GLU A 104 6.25 16.00 -10.58
C GLU A 104 5.34 16.16 -9.36
N LEU A 105 4.39 15.25 -9.14
CA LEU A 105 3.48 15.24 -7.99
C LEU A 105 4.03 14.48 -6.78
N LEU A 106 5.21 13.84 -6.89
CA LEU A 106 5.74 12.95 -5.88
C LEU A 106 5.77 13.56 -4.48
N SER A 107 6.23 14.81 -4.36
CA SER A 107 6.31 15.48 -3.07
C SER A 107 4.94 15.75 -2.45
N ALA A 108 3.99 16.23 -3.25
CA ALA A 108 2.62 16.50 -2.78
C ALA A 108 1.89 15.21 -2.38
N ILE A 109 2.00 14.17 -3.20
CA ILE A 109 1.40 12.86 -2.95
C ILE A 109 2.00 12.20 -1.69
N ALA A 110 3.32 12.28 -1.51
CA ALA A 110 3.98 11.73 -0.33
C ALA A 110 3.49 12.42 0.96
N VAL A 111 3.45 13.75 0.97
CA VAL A 111 2.93 14.51 2.13
C VAL A 111 1.46 14.16 2.39
N ALA A 112 0.63 14.13 1.37
CA ALA A 112 -0.79 13.78 1.51
C ALA A 112 -0.95 12.36 2.06
N ALA A 113 -0.28 11.37 1.46
CA ALA A 113 -0.38 9.95 1.84
C ALA A 113 0.02 9.70 3.29
N TYR A 114 1.14 10.23 3.73
CA TYR A 114 1.59 10.04 5.11
C TYR A 114 0.80 10.88 6.12
N SER A 115 0.31 12.06 5.73
CA SER A 115 -0.53 12.88 6.59
C SER A 115 -1.85 12.20 6.91
N TYR A 116 -2.55 11.65 5.90
CA TYR A 116 -3.81 10.96 6.17
C TYR A 116 -3.59 9.65 6.93
N MET A 117 -2.49 8.92 6.69
CA MET A 117 -2.16 7.71 7.47
C MET A 117 -2.03 8.03 8.97
N ALA A 118 -1.43 9.17 9.32
CA ALA A 118 -1.34 9.63 10.70
C ALA A 118 -2.72 9.94 11.31
N LEU A 119 -3.72 10.30 10.49
CA LEU A 119 -5.08 10.61 10.94
C LEU A 119 -5.99 9.37 11.04
N ILE A 120 -5.63 8.24 10.47
CA ILE A 120 -6.43 7.00 10.49
C ILE A 120 -6.85 6.61 11.93
N PRO A 121 -5.97 6.58 12.94
CA PRO A 121 -6.37 6.23 14.30
C PRO A 121 -7.41 7.17 14.93
N LEU A 122 -7.50 8.40 14.44
CA LEU A 122 -8.48 9.39 14.89
C LEU A 122 -9.83 9.26 14.16
N ILE A 123 -9.79 8.98 12.86
CA ILE A 123 -10.96 8.97 11.97
C ILE A 123 -11.67 7.62 12.01
N GLN A 124 -10.94 6.52 12.04
CA GLN A 124 -11.49 5.18 11.94
C GLN A 124 -12.41 4.81 13.10
N PRO A 125 -12.06 5.03 14.41
CA PRO A 125 -12.91 4.62 15.52
C PRO A 125 -14.28 5.30 15.56
N PRO A 126 -14.44 6.60 15.31
CA PRO A 126 -15.75 7.23 15.21
C PRO A 126 -16.63 6.65 14.12
N ILE A 127 -16.06 6.43 12.93
CA ILE A 127 -16.78 5.86 11.77
C ILE A 127 -17.22 4.42 12.09
N MET A 128 -16.34 3.60 12.66
CA MET A 128 -16.68 2.24 13.07
C MET A 128 -17.81 2.23 14.11
N LYS A 129 -17.78 3.16 15.08
CA LYS A 129 -18.83 3.29 16.08
C LYS A 129 -20.16 3.75 15.48
N ALA A 130 -20.14 4.58 14.46
CA ALA A 130 -21.35 5.04 13.77
C ALA A 130 -21.99 3.93 12.92
N LEU A 131 -21.18 3.09 12.28
CA LEU A 131 -21.64 2.04 11.38
C LEU A 131 -21.99 0.72 12.08
N THR A 132 -21.56 0.52 13.33
CA THR A 132 -21.74 -0.74 14.05
C THR A 132 -22.50 -0.54 15.35
N THR A 133 -23.35 -1.51 15.72
CA THR A 133 -24.06 -1.54 16.99
C THR A 133 -23.15 -2.01 18.13
N LYS A 134 -23.55 -1.71 19.39
CA LYS A 134 -22.81 -2.22 20.56
C LYS A 134 -22.77 -3.75 20.62
N LYS A 135 -23.82 -4.42 20.14
CA LYS A 135 -23.90 -5.89 20.11
C LYS A 135 -22.90 -6.49 19.11
N GLU A 136 -22.79 -5.92 17.93
CA GLU A 136 -21.84 -6.37 16.91
C GLU A 136 -20.39 -6.22 17.34
N ARG A 137 -20.06 -5.13 18.06
CA ARG A 137 -18.70 -4.88 18.55
C ARG A 137 -18.23 -5.84 19.64
N VAL A 138 -19.13 -6.58 20.28
CA VAL A 138 -18.80 -7.57 21.32
C VAL A 138 -18.58 -8.97 20.73
N ILE A 139 -18.92 -9.19 19.46
CA ILE A 139 -18.75 -10.48 18.80
C ILE A 139 -17.26 -10.81 18.73
N LYS A 140 -16.87 -11.91 19.35
CA LYS A 140 -15.50 -12.45 19.24
C LYS A 140 -15.40 -13.29 17.98
N MET A 141 -14.54 -12.87 17.06
CA MET A 141 -14.24 -13.66 15.86
C MET A 141 -13.31 -14.80 16.24
N GLY A 142 -13.76 -16.05 16.08
CA GLY A 142 -12.94 -17.25 16.24
C GLY A 142 -12.19 -17.58 14.95
N GLN A 143 -11.06 -18.25 15.06
CA GLN A 143 -10.38 -18.82 13.88
C GLN A 143 -11.24 -19.93 13.27
N LEU A 144 -11.54 -19.81 11.98
CA LEU A 144 -12.35 -20.79 11.25
C LEU A 144 -11.64 -22.13 11.06
N ARG A 145 -10.31 -22.12 10.81
CA ARG A 145 -9.47 -23.31 10.73
C ARG A 145 -8.02 -23.00 11.11
N LYS A 146 -7.30 -24.04 11.52
CA LYS A 146 -5.85 -23.94 11.71
C LYS A 146 -5.16 -23.99 10.33
N VAL A 147 -4.32 -23.01 10.05
CA VAL A 147 -3.50 -22.95 8.84
C VAL A 147 -2.18 -23.66 9.11
N SER A 148 -1.76 -24.55 8.22
CA SER A 148 -0.50 -25.27 8.37
C SER A 148 0.71 -24.35 8.06
N LYS A 149 1.88 -24.69 8.62
CA LYS A 149 3.12 -23.95 8.34
C LYS A 149 3.49 -24.02 6.84
N ALA A 150 3.22 -25.15 6.20
CA ALA A 150 3.46 -25.32 4.77
C ALA A 150 2.61 -24.35 3.92
N GLU A 151 1.32 -24.20 4.26
CA GLU A 151 0.44 -23.22 3.57
C GLU A 151 0.98 -21.80 3.70
N LYS A 152 1.44 -21.40 4.88
CA LYS A 152 2.00 -20.06 5.15
C LYS A 152 3.30 -19.79 4.37
N VAL A 153 4.13 -20.81 4.13
CA VAL A 153 5.38 -20.70 3.35
C VAL A 153 5.10 -20.71 1.84
N ILE A 154 4.18 -21.57 1.38
CA ILE A 154 3.86 -21.70 -0.04
C ILE A 154 3.09 -20.48 -0.54
N PHE A 155 2.23 -19.91 0.28
CA PHE A 155 1.37 -18.76 -0.10
C PHE A 155 2.14 -17.57 -0.68
N PRO A 156 3.16 -17.00 -0.01
CA PRO A 156 3.90 -15.86 -0.56
C PRO A 156 4.62 -16.19 -1.88
N ILE A 157 5.08 -17.41 -2.06
CA ILE A 157 5.75 -17.86 -3.29
C ILE A 157 4.73 -17.89 -4.44
N VAL A 158 3.58 -18.54 -4.23
CA VAL A 158 2.53 -18.65 -5.25
C VAL A 158 1.98 -17.28 -5.63
N VAL A 159 1.69 -16.43 -4.62
CA VAL A 159 1.18 -15.07 -4.88
C VAL A 159 2.21 -14.25 -5.66
N SER A 160 3.49 -14.30 -5.28
CA SER A 160 4.56 -13.62 -6.04
C SER A 160 4.58 -14.07 -7.49
N CYS A 161 4.61 -15.37 -7.74
CA CYS A 161 4.65 -15.91 -9.11
C CYS A 161 3.42 -15.46 -9.93
N VAL A 162 2.22 -15.62 -9.40
CA VAL A 162 0.99 -15.28 -10.11
C VAL A 162 0.91 -13.77 -10.39
N VAL A 163 1.14 -12.93 -9.39
CA VAL A 163 0.99 -11.48 -9.55
C VAL A 163 2.06 -10.91 -10.48
N ILE A 164 3.32 -11.37 -10.35
CA ILE A 164 4.42 -10.90 -11.22
C ILE A 164 4.22 -11.36 -12.67
N MET A 165 3.67 -12.54 -12.89
CA MET A 165 3.32 -13.00 -14.25
C MET A 165 2.21 -12.17 -14.89
N LEU A 166 1.24 -11.70 -14.10
CA LEU A 166 0.14 -10.86 -14.59
C LEU A 166 0.57 -9.41 -14.80
N ILE A 167 1.35 -8.87 -13.86
CA ILE A 167 1.78 -7.47 -13.86
C ILE A 167 3.27 -7.40 -13.51
N PRO A 168 4.17 -7.55 -14.50
CA PRO A 168 5.63 -7.59 -14.27
C PRO A 168 6.18 -6.36 -13.55
N ASP A 169 5.59 -5.19 -13.75
CA ASP A 169 5.99 -3.93 -13.12
C ASP A 169 5.89 -3.93 -11.59
N THR A 170 5.08 -4.83 -11.01
CA THR A 170 4.92 -4.96 -9.56
C THR A 170 5.97 -5.87 -8.92
N ALA A 171 6.86 -6.49 -9.71
CA ALA A 171 7.81 -7.50 -9.25
C ALA A 171 8.66 -7.04 -8.06
N SER A 172 9.17 -5.81 -8.10
CA SER A 172 9.97 -5.26 -7.00
C SER A 172 9.17 -5.08 -5.72
N LEU A 173 7.94 -4.59 -5.84
CA LEU A 173 7.08 -4.27 -4.69
C LEU A 173 6.52 -5.54 -4.04
N ILE A 174 5.83 -6.35 -4.84
CA ILE A 174 5.21 -7.62 -4.37
C ILE A 174 6.29 -8.63 -3.96
N GLY A 175 7.39 -8.71 -4.73
CA GLY A 175 8.53 -9.57 -4.39
C GLY A 175 9.11 -9.23 -3.01
N CYS A 176 9.34 -7.95 -2.71
CA CYS A 176 9.81 -7.52 -1.39
C CYS A 176 8.80 -7.79 -0.28
N LEU A 177 7.50 -7.54 -0.51
CA LEU A 177 6.45 -7.83 0.46
C LEU A 177 6.42 -9.33 0.82
N MET A 178 6.38 -10.18 -0.19
CA MET A 178 6.28 -11.62 0.00
C MET A 178 7.60 -12.23 0.52
N LEU A 179 8.75 -11.66 0.15
CA LEU A 179 10.04 -12.04 0.73
C LEU A 179 10.10 -11.72 2.23
N GLY A 180 9.61 -10.54 2.63
CA GLY A 180 9.50 -10.17 4.04
C GLY A 180 8.62 -11.15 4.82
N ASN A 181 7.48 -11.53 4.25
CA ASN A 181 6.59 -12.52 4.85
C ASN A 181 7.24 -13.91 4.94
N LEU A 182 7.98 -14.31 3.93
CA LEU A 182 8.72 -15.56 3.94
C LEU A 182 9.79 -15.58 5.06
N PHE A 183 10.48 -14.47 5.30
CA PHE A 183 11.42 -14.36 6.43
C PHE A 183 10.72 -14.55 7.78
N ARG A 184 9.52 -14.00 7.95
CA ARG A 184 8.69 -14.22 9.14
C ARG A 184 8.34 -15.69 9.32
N GLU A 185 7.78 -16.34 8.31
CA GLU A 185 7.31 -17.71 8.39
C GLU A 185 8.48 -18.72 8.51
N ALA A 186 9.67 -18.36 8.00
CA ALA A 186 10.90 -19.12 8.19
C ALA A 186 11.50 -18.97 9.60
N GLY A 187 11.00 -18.04 10.42
CA GLY A 187 11.52 -17.78 11.77
C GLY A 187 12.83 -16.99 11.80
N CYS A 188 13.17 -16.31 10.70
CA CYS A 188 14.42 -15.53 10.61
C CYS A 188 14.31 -14.14 11.27
N VAL A 189 13.10 -13.66 11.55
CA VAL A 189 12.80 -12.29 12.03
C VAL A 189 11.90 -12.30 13.28
N GLU A 190 12.33 -12.99 14.32
CA GLU A 190 11.58 -13.06 15.60
C GLU A 190 11.62 -11.73 16.40
N ARG A 191 12.41 -10.74 15.98
CA ARG A 191 12.67 -9.49 16.72
C ARG A 191 12.34 -8.20 15.95
N LEU A 192 11.60 -8.28 14.87
CA LEU A 192 11.11 -7.11 14.14
C LEU A 192 9.72 -6.70 14.59
#